data_c394c07e6f76ed6b1108cc6e192bef2d
#
_entry.id   c394c07e6f76ed6b1108cc6e192bef2d
#
_cell.length_a   1.000
_cell.length_b   1.000
_cell.length_c   1.000
_cell.angle_alpha   90.00
_cell.angle_beta   90.00
_cell.angle_gamma   90.00
#
_symmetry.space_group_name_H-M   'P 1'
#
loop_
_entity.id
_entity.type
_entity.pdbx_description
1 polymer ?
#
loop_
_entity_poly.entity_id
_entity_poly.type
_entity_poly.pdbx_seq_one_letter_code
_entity_poly.pdbx_strand_id
1 'polypeptide(L)'
;RKGDSRPRKYGAARAERPRMRKENEENATMADEIKRVDNEFFKDEAFDGMDKLDIIFAMQEKFDQDVIKNRGLQDVTPEQWIQKQTLAMLSELAELIAEVNFKWWKNPKPVNSGNVKEELVDILHFFVGMCNRAGMGSGELFARYIKKNEENFKRQYGTSNKPGYSLFDDKV
;
A
#
# COMPACT_ATOMS: atom_id res chain seq x y z
N ARG A 1 23.38 -32.98 -55.06
CA ARG A 1 23.78 -32.31 -53.79
C ARG A 1 22.75 -32.72 -52.74
N LYS A 2 23.20 -33.55 -51.75
CA LYS A 2 22.37 -34.08 -50.67
C LYS A 2 22.26 -32.99 -49.59
N GLY A 3 21.02 -32.59 -49.19
CA GLY A 3 20.74 -31.71 -48.11
C GLY A 3 20.89 -32.43 -46.76
N ASP A 4 21.71 -31.81 -45.89
CA ASP A 4 21.94 -32.27 -44.50
C ASP A 4 20.77 -31.74 -43.64
N SER A 5 19.85 -32.64 -43.26
CA SER A 5 18.74 -32.36 -42.33
C SER A 5 19.10 -32.84 -40.95
N ARG A 6 19.78 -31.99 -40.18
CA ARG A 6 19.95 -32.26 -38.71
C ARG A 6 18.74 -31.71 -37.95
N PRO A 7 18.15 -32.47 -37.03
CA PRO A 7 17.07 -32.00 -36.21
C PRO A 7 17.57 -30.99 -35.16
N ARG A 8 16.90 -29.82 -35.11
CA ARG A 8 17.12 -28.85 -34.02
C ARG A 8 16.66 -29.43 -32.70
N LYS A 9 17.56 -29.68 -31.78
CA LYS A 9 17.24 -29.99 -30.39
C LYS A 9 16.65 -28.73 -29.72
N TYR A 10 15.32 -28.66 -29.66
CA TYR A 10 14.62 -27.82 -28.71
C TYR A 10 14.50 -28.58 -27.39
N GLY A 11 15.08 -28.06 -26.32
CA GLY A 11 14.92 -28.66 -25.02
C GLY A 11 16.07 -28.33 -24.05
N ALA A 12 16.37 -27.03 -23.87
CA ALA A 12 17.03 -26.64 -22.65
C ALA A 12 15.99 -25.90 -21.79
N ALA A 13 15.60 -26.50 -20.67
CA ALA A 13 14.85 -25.82 -19.62
C ALA A 13 15.63 -24.54 -19.29
N ARG A 14 15.01 -23.42 -19.56
CA ARG A 14 15.60 -22.09 -19.29
C ARG A 14 15.71 -21.99 -17.77
N ALA A 15 16.94 -22.11 -17.23
CA ALA A 15 17.17 -21.89 -15.82
C ALA A 15 16.53 -20.56 -15.41
N GLU A 16 15.70 -20.60 -14.37
CA GLU A 16 15.07 -19.41 -13.81
C GLU A 16 16.15 -18.36 -13.53
N ARG A 17 15.91 -17.13 -13.98
CA ARG A 17 16.87 -16.06 -13.78
C ARG A 17 17.05 -15.85 -12.26
N PRO A 18 18.26 -15.62 -11.74
CA PRO A 18 18.53 -15.50 -10.30
C PRO A 18 17.63 -14.49 -9.57
N ARG A 19 17.15 -13.46 -10.28
CA ARG A 19 16.22 -12.46 -9.75
C ARG A 19 14.82 -13.05 -9.49
N MET A 20 14.27 -13.84 -10.42
CA MET A 20 12.96 -14.48 -10.22
C MET A 20 12.97 -15.51 -9.09
N ARG A 21 14.11 -16.17 -8.88
CA ARG A 21 14.26 -17.11 -7.77
C ARG A 21 14.23 -16.40 -6.42
N LYS A 22 14.92 -15.28 -6.27
CA LYS A 22 14.87 -14.46 -5.04
C LYS A 22 13.48 -13.91 -4.77
N GLU A 23 12.81 -13.33 -5.77
CA GLU A 23 11.44 -12.85 -5.62
C GLU A 23 10.45 -13.97 -5.21
N ASN A 24 10.62 -15.18 -5.73
CA ASN A 24 9.80 -16.33 -5.33
C ASN A 24 10.12 -16.79 -3.89
N GLU A 25 11.37 -16.78 -3.47
CA GLU A 25 11.79 -17.09 -2.10
C GLU A 25 11.25 -16.02 -1.11
N GLU A 26 11.35 -14.74 -1.43
CA GLU A 26 10.80 -13.63 -0.63
C GLU A 26 9.27 -13.71 -0.53
N ASN A 27 8.58 -14.02 -1.63
CA ASN A 27 7.13 -14.17 -1.63
C ASN A 27 6.66 -15.40 -0.84
N ALA A 28 7.40 -16.51 -0.88
CA ALA A 28 7.12 -17.70 -0.06
C ALA A 28 7.28 -17.38 1.44
N THR A 29 8.36 -16.68 1.81
CA THR A 29 8.62 -16.23 3.19
C THR A 29 7.53 -15.29 3.68
N MET A 30 7.07 -14.36 2.82
CA MET A 30 5.98 -13.44 3.16
C MET A 30 4.65 -14.17 3.32
N ALA A 31 4.35 -15.19 2.50
CA ALA A 31 3.13 -15.98 2.64
C ALA A 31 3.08 -16.75 3.97
N ASP A 32 4.22 -17.26 4.42
CA ASP A 32 4.32 -17.93 5.72
C ASP A 32 4.20 -16.94 6.88
N GLU A 33 4.76 -15.74 6.73
CA GLU A 33 4.62 -14.65 7.70
C GLU A 33 3.16 -14.18 7.81
N ILE A 34 2.44 -14.03 6.70
CA ILE A 34 1.02 -13.69 6.70
C ILE A 34 0.22 -14.74 7.47
N LYS A 35 0.48 -16.03 7.25
CA LYS A 35 -0.20 -17.11 7.98
C LYS A 35 0.12 -17.08 9.47
N ARG A 36 1.36 -16.79 9.82
CA ARG A 36 1.80 -16.66 11.22
C ARG A 36 1.06 -15.52 11.90
N VAL A 37 1.06 -14.33 11.29
CA VAL A 37 0.38 -13.15 11.81
C VAL A 37 -1.13 -13.39 11.93
N ASP A 38 -1.79 -13.92 10.90
CA ASP A 38 -3.21 -14.27 10.96
C ASP A 38 -3.50 -15.25 12.13
N ASN A 39 -2.65 -16.26 12.32
CA ASN A 39 -2.83 -17.23 13.41
C ASN A 39 -2.58 -16.64 14.81
N GLU A 40 -1.69 -15.68 14.91
CA GLU A 40 -1.33 -15.03 16.18
C GLU A 40 -2.40 -14.00 16.58
N PHE A 41 -2.72 -13.06 15.69
CA PHE A 41 -3.61 -11.95 16.00
C PHE A 41 -5.08 -12.33 16.05
N PHE A 42 -5.59 -13.19 15.16
CA PHE A 42 -7.00 -13.61 15.19
C PHE A 42 -7.33 -14.62 16.29
N LYS A 43 -6.34 -15.08 17.07
CA LYS A 43 -6.56 -15.89 18.26
C LYS A 43 -6.44 -15.09 19.57
N ASP A 44 -5.98 -13.85 19.50
CA ASP A 44 -5.90 -12.97 20.65
C ASP A 44 -7.29 -12.44 20.99
N GLU A 45 -7.77 -12.67 22.22
CA GLU A 45 -9.06 -12.18 22.71
C GLU A 45 -9.20 -10.64 22.61
N ALA A 46 -8.07 -9.93 22.61
CA ALA A 46 -8.05 -8.47 22.43
C ALA A 46 -8.55 -8.03 21.04
N PHE A 47 -8.53 -8.92 20.04
CA PHE A 47 -8.96 -8.64 18.66
C PHE A 47 -10.20 -9.47 18.26
N ASP A 48 -10.88 -10.09 19.24
CA ASP A 48 -12.06 -10.90 18.95
C ASP A 48 -13.15 -10.08 18.25
N GLY A 49 -13.67 -10.62 17.17
CA GLY A 49 -14.68 -9.95 16.32
C GLY A 49 -14.16 -8.82 15.43
N MET A 50 -12.86 -8.52 15.45
CA MET A 50 -12.22 -7.51 14.59
C MET A 50 -11.77 -8.10 13.25
N ASP A 51 -11.96 -7.33 12.18
CA ASP A 51 -11.30 -7.62 10.90
C ASP A 51 -9.89 -6.99 10.84
N LYS A 52 -9.17 -7.23 9.73
CA LYS A 52 -7.80 -6.73 9.55
C LYS A 52 -7.71 -5.19 9.58
N LEU A 53 -8.72 -4.50 9.10
CA LEU A 53 -8.75 -3.04 9.13
C LEU A 53 -8.96 -2.53 10.56
N ASP A 54 -9.85 -3.16 11.30
CA ASP A 54 -10.09 -2.84 12.72
C ASP A 54 -8.81 -3.01 13.55
N ILE A 55 -8.09 -4.12 13.33
CA ILE A 55 -6.83 -4.41 14.01
C ILE A 55 -5.77 -3.35 13.68
N ILE A 56 -5.63 -2.97 12.40
CA ILE A 56 -4.69 -1.92 11.98
C ILE A 56 -5.00 -0.61 12.71
N PHE A 57 -6.27 -0.19 12.79
CA PHE A 57 -6.69 1.02 13.48
C PHE A 57 -6.39 0.96 14.98
N ALA A 58 -6.69 -0.17 15.63
CA ALA A 58 -6.44 -0.36 17.05
C ALA A 58 -4.94 -0.35 17.37
N MET A 59 -4.13 -1.03 16.57
CA MET A 59 -2.68 -1.06 16.74
C MET A 59 -2.05 0.32 16.52
N GLN A 60 -2.51 1.07 15.52
CA GLN A 60 -2.03 2.43 15.26
C GLN A 60 -2.37 3.37 16.42
N GLU A 61 -3.59 3.31 16.96
CA GLU A 61 -3.96 4.13 18.12
C GLU A 61 -3.08 3.82 19.32
N LYS A 62 -2.83 2.54 19.60
CA LYS A 62 -1.92 2.13 20.68
C LYS A 62 -0.51 2.66 20.49
N PHE A 63 0.03 2.54 19.26
CA PHE A 63 1.35 3.06 18.92
C PHE A 63 1.42 4.59 19.09
N ASP A 64 0.43 5.33 18.59
CA ASP A 64 0.36 6.78 18.73
C ASP A 64 0.31 7.21 20.20
N GLN A 65 -0.43 6.50 21.06
CA GLN A 65 -0.48 6.77 22.49
C GLN A 65 0.89 6.57 23.17
N ASP A 66 1.60 5.52 22.80
CA ASP A 66 2.96 5.28 23.29
C ASP A 66 3.93 6.39 22.82
N VAL A 67 3.83 6.84 21.57
CA VAL A 67 4.62 7.96 21.04
C VAL A 67 4.31 9.26 21.81
N ILE A 68 3.03 9.58 22.01
CA ILE A 68 2.59 10.74 22.78
C ILE A 68 3.19 10.73 24.17
N LYS A 69 3.06 9.61 24.86
CA LYS A 69 3.58 9.44 26.22
C LYS A 69 5.10 9.56 26.28
N ASN A 70 5.80 8.84 25.41
CA ASN A 70 7.27 8.74 25.44
C ASN A 70 7.96 10.00 24.97
N ARG A 71 7.30 10.82 24.15
CA ARG A 71 7.83 12.08 23.59
C ARG A 71 7.28 13.34 24.26
N GLY A 72 6.41 13.20 25.26
CA GLY A 72 5.83 14.36 25.96
C GLY A 72 4.95 15.22 25.06
N LEU A 73 4.11 14.61 24.23
CA LEU A 73 3.29 15.28 23.22
C LEU A 73 1.82 15.43 23.63
N GLN A 74 1.53 15.40 24.95
CA GLN A 74 0.15 15.44 25.46
C GLN A 74 -0.59 16.75 25.12
N ASP A 75 0.15 17.83 24.97
CA ASP A 75 -0.41 19.16 24.65
C ASP A 75 -0.60 19.44 23.16
N VAL A 76 -0.24 18.46 22.30
CA VAL A 76 -0.43 18.58 20.83
C VAL A 76 -1.90 18.37 20.49
N THR A 77 -2.53 19.39 19.88
CA THR A 77 -3.95 19.27 19.47
C THR A 77 -4.13 18.29 18.32
N PRO A 78 -5.35 17.74 18.12
CA PRO A 78 -5.64 16.87 16.98
C PRO A 78 -5.26 17.50 15.63
N GLU A 79 -5.51 18.79 15.42
CA GLU A 79 -5.16 19.51 14.20
C GLU A 79 -3.65 19.60 14.01
N GLN A 80 -2.91 19.92 15.07
CA GLN A 80 -1.45 19.93 15.04
C GLN A 80 -0.88 18.54 14.79
N TRP A 81 -1.52 17.49 15.34
CA TRP A 81 -1.13 16.11 15.10
C TRP A 81 -1.32 15.74 13.64
N ILE A 82 -2.48 16.07 13.04
CA ILE A 82 -2.75 15.85 11.61
C ILE A 82 -1.70 16.60 10.74
N GLN A 83 -1.35 17.85 11.08
CA GLN A 83 -0.31 18.58 10.37
C GLN A 83 1.05 17.87 10.43
N LYS A 84 1.46 17.41 11.62
CA LYS A 84 2.73 16.70 11.81
C LYS A 84 2.77 15.39 11.03
N GLN A 85 1.70 14.60 11.09
CA GLN A 85 1.59 13.33 10.36
C GLN A 85 1.51 13.55 8.85
N THR A 86 0.86 14.62 8.39
CA THR A 86 0.86 14.99 6.97
C THR A 86 2.27 15.29 6.47
N LEU A 87 3.07 16.03 7.23
CA LEU A 87 4.46 16.31 6.86
C LEU A 87 5.33 15.07 6.88
N ALA A 88 5.14 14.17 7.85
CA ALA A 88 5.83 12.88 7.89
C ALA A 88 5.45 12.01 6.68
N MET A 89 4.15 11.89 6.36
CA MET A 89 3.70 11.16 5.17
C MET A 89 4.31 11.73 3.87
N LEU A 90 4.52 13.04 3.76
CA LEU A 90 5.21 13.64 2.60
C LEU A 90 6.66 13.17 2.49
N SER A 91 7.34 12.88 3.61
CA SER A 91 8.67 12.26 3.61
C SER A 91 8.63 10.86 3.00
N GLU A 92 7.71 10.00 3.49
CA GLU A 92 7.55 8.64 2.95
C GLU A 92 7.14 8.63 1.48
N LEU A 93 6.28 9.56 1.07
CA LEU A 93 5.94 9.73 -0.35
C LEU A 93 7.15 10.13 -1.20
N ALA A 94 8.09 10.93 -0.65
CA ALA A 94 9.32 11.27 -1.35
C ALA A 94 10.29 10.08 -1.43
N GLU A 95 10.33 9.22 -0.40
CA GLU A 95 11.09 7.99 -0.37
C GLU A 95 10.51 6.97 -1.35
N LEU A 96 9.20 6.74 -1.33
CA LEU A 96 8.50 5.90 -2.31
C LEU A 96 8.79 6.30 -3.76
N ILE A 97 8.70 7.60 -4.06
CA ILE A 97 9.03 8.12 -5.40
C ILE A 97 10.50 7.86 -5.76
N ALA A 98 11.42 7.94 -4.79
CA ALA A 98 12.85 7.70 -5.03
C ALA A 98 13.14 6.24 -5.41
N GLU A 99 12.33 5.28 -4.94
CA GLU A 99 12.46 3.86 -5.27
C GLU A 99 11.98 3.50 -6.69
N VAL A 100 11.11 4.29 -7.31
CA VAL A 100 10.46 3.96 -8.61
C VAL A 100 11.04 4.69 -9.82
N ASN A 101 12.29 5.15 -9.75
CA ASN A 101 13.01 5.77 -10.89
C ASN A 101 12.31 6.98 -11.53
N PHE A 102 11.71 7.86 -10.73
CA PHE A 102 11.02 9.06 -11.25
C PHE A 102 11.96 10.07 -11.94
N LYS A 103 13.27 10.01 -11.66
CA LYS A 103 14.27 10.94 -12.22
C LYS A 103 14.61 10.54 -13.66
N TRP A 104 13.73 10.89 -14.59
CA TRP A 104 13.83 10.57 -16.02
C TRP A 104 15.14 11.05 -16.68
N TRP A 105 15.86 11.99 -16.04
CA TRP A 105 17.16 12.51 -16.48
C TRP A 105 18.36 11.72 -15.96
N LYS A 106 18.14 10.65 -15.21
CA LYS A 106 19.17 9.73 -14.70
C LYS A 106 19.00 8.34 -15.30
N ASN A 107 20.08 7.58 -15.34
CA ASN A 107 20.00 6.17 -15.68
C ASN A 107 19.13 5.42 -14.66
N PRO A 108 18.18 4.59 -15.09
CA PRO A 108 17.32 3.83 -14.19
C PRO A 108 18.14 2.83 -13.38
N LYS A 109 17.80 2.67 -12.10
CA LYS A 109 18.29 1.62 -11.22
C LYS A 109 17.29 0.46 -11.17
N PRO A 110 17.72 -0.77 -10.83
CA PRO A 110 16.78 -1.83 -10.49
C PRO A 110 15.87 -1.39 -9.33
N VAL A 111 14.56 -1.50 -9.52
CA VAL A 111 13.59 -1.20 -8.46
C VAL A 111 13.65 -2.32 -7.41
N ASN A 112 13.78 -1.94 -6.14
CA ASN A 112 13.64 -2.85 -5.02
C ASN A 112 12.17 -2.92 -4.59
N SER A 113 11.50 -4.04 -4.89
CA SER A 113 10.09 -4.21 -4.55
C SER A 113 9.84 -4.29 -3.03
N GLY A 114 10.83 -4.71 -2.24
CA GLY A 114 10.76 -4.71 -0.79
C GLY A 114 10.64 -3.29 -0.26
N ASN A 115 11.58 -2.42 -0.61
CA ASN A 115 11.56 -1.02 -0.19
C ASN A 115 10.25 -0.32 -0.60
N VAL A 116 9.79 -0.51 -1.85
CA VAL A 116 8.50 0.05 -2.30
C VAL A 116 7.34 -0.37 -1.39
N LYS A 117 7.33 -1.62 -0.93
CA LYS A 117 6.27 -2.12 -0.03
C LYS A 117 6.40 -1.55 1.39
N GLU A 118 7.61 -1.36 1.88
CA GLU A 118 7.89 -0.72 3.17
C GLU A 118 7.36 0.72 3.17
N GLU A 119 7.72 1.53 2.19
CA GLU A 119 7.25 2.92 2.09
C GLU A 119 5.70 3.01 2.03
N LEU A 120 5.05 2.06 1.34
CA LEU A 120 3.59 2.00 1.30
C LEU A 120 2.98 1.69 2.67
N VAL A 121 3.64 0.88 3.49
CA VAL A 121 3.21 0.60 4.86
C VAL A 121 3.42 1.82 5.76
N ASP A 122 4.53 2.54 5.63
CA ASP A 122 4.81 3.75 6.39
C ASP A 122 3.80 4.88 6.08
N ILE A 123 3.45 5.05 4.81
CA ILE A 123 2.35 5.94 4.40
C ILE A 123 1.02 5.54 5.07
N LEU A 124 0.72 4.22 5.16
CA LEU A 124 -0.49 3.73 5.81
C LEU A 124 -0.49 4.04 7.31
N HIS A 125 0.63 3.90 8.01
CA HIS A 125 0.76 4.27 9.41
C HIS A 125 0.33 5.72 9.65
N PHE A 126 0.88 6.67 8.90
CA PHE A 126 0.51 8.08 9.03
C PHE A 126 -0.93 8.36 8.61
N PHE A 127 -1.41 7.69 7.56
CA PHE A 127 -2.80 7.85 7.11
C PHE A 127 -3.81 7.39 8.17
N VAL A 128 -3.61 6.21 8.75
CA VAL A 128 -4.49 5.66 9.81
C VAL A 128 -4.40 6.52 11.08
N GLY A 129 -3.19 6.95 11.45
CA GLY A 129 -3.03 7.88 12.57
C GLY A 129 -3.82 9.18 12.38
N MET A 130 -3.80 9.77 11.19
CA MET A 130 -4.64 10.95 10.88
C MET A 130 -6.14 10.63 10.94
N CYS A 131 -6.57 9.47 10.48
CA CYS A 131 -7.96 9.03 10.62
C CYS A 131 -8.39 8.99 12.09
N ASN A 132 -7.59 8.34 12.95
CA ASN A 132 -7.84 8.28 14.38
C ASN A 132 -7.95 9.68 15.01
N ARG A 133 -7.04 10.61 14.66
CA ARG A 133 -7.07 12.00 15.16
C ARG A 133 -8.24 12.81 14.62
N ALA A 134 -8.75 12.47 13.44
CA ALA A 134 -9.97 13.06 12.89
C ALA A 134 -11.26 12.45 13.46
N GLY A 135 -11.17 11.49 14.38
CA GLY A 135 -12.31 10.76 14.94
C GLY A 135 -12.96 9.78 13.96
N MET A 136 -12.26 9.39 12.90
CA MET A 136 -12.75 8.45 11.90
C MET A 136 -12.21 7.06 12.15
N GLY A 137 -13.06 6.13 12.58
CA GLY A 137 -12.71 4.73 12.76
C GLY A 137 -12.74 3.92 11.47
N SER A 138 -12.32 2.65 11.56
CA SER A 138 -12.25 1.67 10.45
C SER A 138 -13.57 1.53 9.70
N GLY A 139 -14.68 1.34 10.40
CA GLY A 139 -16.01 1.20 9.81
C GLY A 139 -16.47 2.44 9.05
N GLU A 140 -16.20 3.64 9.57
CA GLU A 140 -16.52 4.89 8.87
C GLU A 140 -15.62 5.08 7.64
N LEU A 141 -14.33 4.81 7.76
CA LEU A 141 -13.42 4.85 6.62
C LEU A 141 -13.90 3.91 5.51
N PHE A 142 -14.24 2.66 5.87
CA PHE A 142 -14.74 1.67 4.92
C PHE A 142 -16.01 2.15 4.20
N ALA A 143 -17.01 2.62 4.96
CA ALA A 143 -18.25 3.12 4.38
C ALA A 143 -18.04 4.32 3.43
N ARG A 144 -17.17 5.26 3.83
CA ARG A 144 -16.79 6.41 2.98
C ARG A 144 -16.04 5.98 1.73
N TYR A 145 -15.15 4.99 1.85
CA TYR A 145 -14.42 4.42 0.71
C TYR A 145 -15.37 3.81 -0.31
N ILE A 146 -16.29 2.93 0.12
CA ILE A 146 -17.27 2.30 -0.75
C ILE A 146 -18.11 3.35 -1.50
N LYS A 147 -18.65 4.33 -0.77
CA LYS A 147 -19.41 5.42 -1.38
C LYS A 147 -18.59 6.23 -2.40
N LYS A 148 -17.33 6.51 -2.07
CA LYS A 148 -16.43 7.22 -2.98
C LYS A 148 -16.09 6.39 -4.22
N ASN A 149 -15.92 5.08 -4.04
CA ASN A 149 -15.61 4.16 -5.12
C ASN A 149 -16.77 4.00 -6.10
N GLU A 150 -18.00 3.91 -5.60
CA GLU A 150 -19.21 3.95 -6.45
C GLU A 150 -19.26 5.20 -7.34
N GLU A 151 -18.96 6.36 -6.76
CA GLU A 151 -18.90 7.61 -7.53
C GLU A 151 -17.74 7.60 -8.54
N ASN A 152 -16.59 7.03 -8.18
CA ASN A 152 -15.45 6.90 -9.11
C ASN A 152 -15.80 6.00 -10.30
N PHE A 153 -16.52 4.91 -10.09
CA PHE A 153 -17.03 4.08 -11.18
C PHE A 153 -18.03 4.84 -12.07
N LYS A 154 -18.97 5.58 -11.46
CA LYS A 154 -19.90 6.43 -12.25
C LYS A 154 -19.15 7.41 -13.14
N ARG A 155 -18.08 8.05 -12.63
CA ARG A 155 -17.23 8.94 -13.43
C ARG A 155 -16.54 8.19 -14.57
N GLN A 156 -15.96 7.02 -14.27
CA GLN A 156 -15.27 6.21 -15.27
C GLN A 156 -16.19 5.73 -16.39
N TYR A 157 -17.45 5.43 -16.07
CA TYR A 157 -18.46 4.99 -17.05
C TYR A 157 -19.30 6.13 -17.65
N GLY A 158 -18.99 7.40 -17.36
CA GLY A 158 -19.68 8.56 -17.90
C GLY A 158 -21.13 8.71 -17.40
N THR A 159 -21.49 8.06 -16.29
CA THR A 159 -22.83 8.11 -15.67
C THR A 159 -22.90 9.01 -14.45
N SER A 160 -21.81 9.72 -14.13
CA SER A 160 -21.77 10.69 -13.03
C SER A 160 -22.50 11.98 -13.41
N ASN A 161 -23.26 12.52 -12.45
CA ASN A 161 -23.89 13.84 -12.60
C ASN A 161 -22.92 15.02 -12.28
N LYS A 162 -21.64 14.73 -12.01
CA LYS A 162 -20.64 15.77 -11.72
C LYS A 162 -20.09 16.37 -13.01
N PRO A 163 -19.97 17.71 -13.09
CA PRO A 163 -19.42 18.38 -14.27
C PRO A 163 -17.99 17.88 -14.57
N GLY A 164 -17.64 17.77 -15.85
CA GLY A 164 -16.31 17.36 -16.32
C GLY A 164 -16.03 15.85 -16.31
N TYR A 165 -17.06 15.02 -16.11
CA TYR A 165 -16.97 13.55 -16.12
C TYR A 165 -17.92 12.87 -17.11
N SER A 166 -18.49 13.64 -18.06
CA SER A 166 -19.25 13.06 -19.15
C SER A 166 -18.28 12.52 -20.22
N LEU A 167 -18.48 11.29 -20.67
CA LEU A 167 -17.74 10.72 -21.80
C LEU A 167 -18.12 11.34 -23.14
N PHE A 168 -19.19 12.14 -23.17
CA PHE A 168 -19.79 12.71 -24.37
C PHE A 168 -19.83 14.24 -24.37
N ASP A 169 -19.15 14.89 -23.43
CA ASP A 169 -18.99 16.35 -23.47
C ASP A 169 -17.95 16.73 -24.54
N ASP A 170 -18.38 16.74 -25.79
CA ASP A 170 -17.63 17.28 -26.97
C ASP A 170 -17.55 18.83 -26.95
N LYS A 171 -17.55 19.44 -25.76
CA LYS A 171 -17.49 20.89 -25.61
C LYS A 171 -16.23 21.31 -24.85
N VAL A 172 -15.12 21.32 -25.58
CA VAL A 172 -14.01 22.24 -25.35
C VAL A 172 -13.77 23.00 -26.63
#